data_60a356990a4c92d0afc38aca559634df
#
_entry.id   60a356990a4c92d0afc38aca559634df
#
_cell.length_a   1.000
_cell.length_b   1.000
_cell.length_c   1.000
_cell.angle_alpha   90.00
_cell.angle_beta   90.00
_cell.angle_gamma   90.00
#
_symmetry.space_group_name_H-M   'P 1'
#
loop_
_entity.id
_entity.type
_entity.pdbx_description
1 polymer ?
#
loop_
_entity_poly.entity_id
_entity_poly.type
_entity_poly.pdbx_seq_one_letter_code
_entity_poly.pdbx_strand_id
1 'polypeptide(L)'
;MPTYIPRKGDYVAATFDPQSGHEQKGRRPALVISNDLFNRHTGLAIVCPITNTRRDYPFHVAITDSHSVTGVVMVDQVKSIDFQARKVKKIGRASPPLLDEVLSLLDACIY
;
A
#
# COMPACT_ATOMS: atom_id res chain seq x y z
N MET A 1 12.51 -20.86 4.80
CA MET A 1 11.62 -19.84 5.33
C MET A 1 10.62 -19.44 4.27
N PRO A 2 9.34 -19.53 4.55
CA PRO A 2 8.37 -19.04 3.60
C PRO A 2 8.47 -17.53 3.46
N THR A 3 8.41 -17.07 2.24
CA THR A 3 8.40 -15.65 1.94
C THR A 3 6.98 -15.13 2.16
N TYR A 4 6.89 -13.97 2.79
CA TYR A 4 5.60 -13.33 2.95
C TYR A 4 5.05 -12.94 1.57
N ILE A 5 3.82 -13.36 1.31
CA ILE A 5 3.09 -12.97 0.11
C ILE A 5 2.05 -11.94 0.52
N PRO A 6 2.13 -10.69 0.04
CA PRO A 6 1.14 -9.68 0.40
C PRO A 6 -0.26 -10.10 -0.04
N ARG A 7 -1.25 -9.70 0.74
CA ARG A 7 -2.65 -10.00 0.47
C ARG A 7 -3.44 -8.70 0.36
N LYS A 8 -4.44 -8.70 -0.49
CA LYS A 8 -5.31 -7.54 -0.65
C LYS A 8 -5.84 -7.11 0.72
N GLY A 9 -5.66 -5.84 1.03
CA GLY A 9 -6.09 -5.29 2.32
C GLY A 9 -4.99 -5.21 3.37
N ASP A 10 -3.83 -5.80 3.11
CA ASP A 10 -2.73 -5.69 4.07
C ASP A 10 -2.14 -4.29 4.04
N TYR A 11 -1.90 -3.72 5.23
CA TYR A 11 -1.00 -2.59 5.36
C TYR A 11 0.42 -3.14 5.45
N VAL A 12 1.32 -2.58 4.67
CA VAL A 12 2.70 -3.05 4.62
C VAL A 12 3.66 -1.88 4.72
N ALA A 13 4.89 -2.17 5.14
CA ALA A 13 6.01 -1.25 5.03
C ALA A 13 6.89 -1.73 3.90
N ALA A 14 7.33 -0.82 3.04
CA ALA A 14 8.13 -1.15 1.88
C ALA A 14 9.16 -0.06 1.62
N THR A 15 10.25 -0.44 0.96
CA THR A 15 11.26 0.52 0.52
C THR A 15 10.86 1.03 -0.86
N PHE A 16 10.47 2.31 -0.93
CA PHE A 16 10.01 2.90 -2.19
C PHE A 16 11.14 3.59 -2.97
N ASP A 17 12.21 3.95 -2.28
CA ASP A 17 13.32 4.62 -2.92
C ASP A 17 14.62 3.89 -2.57
N PRO A 18 14.89 2.76 -3.23
CA PRO A 18 16.08 1.98 -2.91
C PRO A 18 17.39 2.65 -3.31
N GLN A 19 17.33 3.72 -4.09
CA GLN A 19 18.53 4.39 -4.58
C GLN A 19 18.98 5.55 -3.69
N SER A 20 18.22 5.88 -2.68
CA SER A 20 18.51 7.04 -1.86
C SER A 20 19.78 6.88 -1.03
N GLY A 21 20.19 5.66 -0.75
CA GLY A 21 21.30 5.42 0.13
C GLY A 21 20.98 5.64 1.60
N HIS A 22 19.75 6.05 1.89
CA HIS A 22 19.27 6.29 3.25
C HIS A 22 18.05 5.40 3.46
N GLU A 23 18.28 4.13 3.67
CA GLU A 23 17.26 3.11 3.65
C GLU A 23 16.09 3.40 4.56
N GLN A 24 16.36 3.95 5.71
CA GLN A 24 15.29 4.23 6.67
C GLN A 24 14.32 5.27 6.15
N LYS A 25 14.81 6.21 5.38
CA LYS A 25 13.95 7.24 4.79
C LYS A 25 13.12 6.69 3.65
N GLY A 26 13.56 5.61 3.04
CA GLY A 26 12.84 4.99 1.95
C GLY A 26 11.73 4.05 2.39
N ARG A 27 11.69 3.65 3.68
CA ARG A 27 10.64 2.76 4.18
C ARG A 27 9.38 3.56 4.44
N ARG A 28 8.29 3.16 3.78
CA ARG A 28 7.02 3.85 3.91
C ARG A 28 5.88 2.85 3.96
N PRO A 29 4.76 3.22 4.61
CA PRO A 29 3.60 2.35 4.60
C PRO A 29 2.85 2.44 3.28
N ALA A 30 2.14 1.36 2.97
CA ALA A 30 1.31 1.28 1.79
C ALA A 30 0.18 0.30 2.03
N LEU A 31 -0.88 0.42 1.24
CA LEU A 31 -2.01 -0.50 1.26
C LEU A 31 -1.93 -1.39 0.03
N VAL A 32 -1.97 -2.71 0.25
CA VAL A 32 -1.97 -3.69 -0.84
C VAL A 32 -3.39 -3.80 -1.39
N ILE A 33 -3.54 -3.61 -2.71
CA ILE A 33 -4.84 -3.68 -3.35
C ILE A 33 -4.98 -4.82 -4.35
N SER A 34 -3.89 -5.50 -4.68
CA SER A 34 -3.94 -6.71 -5.51
C SER A 34 -4.05 -7.96 -4.65
N ASN A 35 -4.72 -8.97 -5.16
CA ASN A 35 -4.95 -10.20 -4.40
C ASN A 35 -3.70 -11.07 -4.36
N ASP A 36 -3.70 -12.03 -3.43
CA ASP A 36 -2.54 -12.89 -3.21
C ASP A 36 -2.25 -13.82 -4.39
N LEU A 37 -3.26 -14.22 -5.14
CA LEU A 37 -3.03 -15.05 -6.31
C LEU A 37 -2.20 -14.29 -7.35
N PHE A 38 -2.59 -13.07 -7.66
CA PHE A 38 -1.82 -12.22 -8.57
C PHE A 38 -0.41 -11.99 -8.02
N ASN A 39 -0.32 -11.67 -6.73
CA ASN A 39 0.96 -11.34 -6.12
C ASN A 39 1.91 -12.54 -6.14
N ARG A 40 1.39 -13.73 -5.87
CA ARG A 40 2.19 -14.94 -5.87
C ARG A 40 2.71 -15.27 -7.25
N HIS A 41 1.86 -15.16 -8.26
CA HIS A 41 2.24 -15.54 -9.63
C HIS A 41 3.21 -14.56 -10.27
N THR A 42 3.10 -13.28 -9.94
CA THR A 42 3.91 -12.25 -10.62
C THR A 42 5.15 -11.85 -9.83
N GLY A 43 5.16 -12.08 -8.52
CA GLY A 43 6.20 -11.51 -7.66
C GLY A 43 6.02 -10.02 -7.43
N LEU A 44 4.90 -9.46 -7.87
CA LEU A 44 4.58 -8.04 -7.72
C LEU A 44 3.36 -7.89 -6.84
N ALA A 45 3.22 -6.74 -6.20
CA ALA A 45 2.01 -6.34 -5.52
C ALA A 45 1.64 -4.93 -5.98
N ILE A 46 0.36 -4.71 -6.25
CA ILE A 46 -0.13 -3.38 -6.58
C ILE A 46 -0.52 -2.72 -5.27
N VAL A 47 0.06 -1.55 -5.01
CA VAL A 47 -0.11 -0.87 -3.73
C VAL A 47 -0.44 0.61 -3.94
N CYS A 48 -1.08 1.20 -2.92
CA CYS A 48 -1.26 2.64 -2.83
C CYS A 48 -0.40 3.15 -1.68
N PRO A 49 0.54 4.06 -1.92
CA PRO A 49 1.37 4.60 -0.84
C PRO A 49 0.53 5.39 0.16
N ILE A 50 1.01 5.46 1.39
CA ILE A 50 0.36 6.16 2.49
C ILE A 50 1.28 7.28 2.95
N THR A 51 0.71 8.46 3.22
CA THR A 51 1.47 9.60 3.71
C THR A 51 0.76 10.24 4.89
N ASN A 52 1.53 10.83 5.80
CA ASN A 52 0.98 11.63 6.88
C ASN A 52 0.80 13.10 6.49
N THR A 53 1.28 13.48 5.32
CA THR A 53 1.06 14.83 4.82
C THR A 53 -0.38 14.94 4.34
N ARG A 54 -1.21 15.64 5.09
CA ARG A 54 -2.61 15.78 4.76
C ARG A 54 -2.81 16.88 3.75
N ARG A 55 -3.60 16.57 2.73
CA ARG A 55 -4.04 17.53 1.74
C ARG A 55 -5.52 17.30 1.51
N ASP A 56 -6.21 18.37 1.22
CA ASP A 56 -7.61 18.29 0.86
C ASP A 56 -7.72 17.83 -0.57
N TYR A 57 -7.57 16.52 -0.76
CA TYR A 57 -7.42 15.95 -2.08
C TYR A 57 -8.45 14.83 -2.26
N PRO A 58 -9.28 14.89 -3.32
CA PRO A 58 -10.40 13.96 -3.44
C PRO A 58 -10.00 12.50 -3.64
N PHE A 59 -8.77 12.24 -4.09
CA PHE A 59 -8.31 10.87 -4.32
C PHE A 59 -7.47 10.32 -3.17
N HIS A 60 -7.54 10.95 -2.00
CA HIS A 60 -6.92 10.44 -0.79
C HIS A 60 -7.99 9.91 0.15
N VAL A 61 -7.71 8.80 0.82
CA VAL A 61 -8.63 8.18 1.78
C VAL A 61 -7.96 8.21 3.14
N ALA A 62 -8.60 8.86 4.11
CA ALA A 62 -8.07 8.93 5.47
C ALA A 62 -8.17 7.57 6.16
N ILE A 63 -7.10 7.18 6.85
CA ILE A 63 -7.08 5.94 7.62
C ILE A 63 -7.69 6.22 8.99
N THR A 64 -8.80 5.55 9.29
CA THR A 64 -9.51 5.72 10.55
C THR A 64 -9.69 4.39 11.29
N ASP A 65 -9.15 3.30 10.73
CA ASP A 65 -9.43 1.95 11.20
C ASP A 65 -8.21 1.25 11.79
N SER A 66 -7.12 1.98 12.04
CA SER A 66 -5.88 1.35 12.47
C SER A 66 -5.20 2.20 13.52
N HIS A 67 -4.53 1.51 14.46
CA HIS A 67 -3.65 2.16 15.43
C HIS A 67 -2.18 2.06 15.01
N SER A 68 -1.86 1.13 14.12
CA SER A 68 -0.48 0.91 13.70
C SER A 68 -0.10 1.71 12.45
N VAL A 69 -1.09 2.19 11.71
CA VAL A 69 -0.86 2.96 10.48
C VAL A 69 -1.72 4.21 10.53
N THR A 70 -1.12 5.35 10.25
CA THR A 70 -1.83 6.64 10.26
C THR A 70 -1.58 7.36 8.94
N GLY A 71 -2.46 8.31 8.63
CA GLY A 71 -2.30 9.15 7.47
C GLY A 71 -3.40 8.95 6.45
N VAL A 72 -3.06 9.15 5.19
CA VAL A 72 -4.01 9.00 4.08
C VAL A 72 -3.43 8.07 3.01
N VAL A 73 -4.31 7.27 2.42
CA VAL A 73 -3.96 6.40 1.30
C VAL A 73 -4.04 7.24 0.02
N MET A 74 -2.94 7.29 -0.72
CA MET A 74 -2.87 8.08 -1.96
C MET A 74 -3.26 7.19 -3.13
N VAL A 75 -4.56 7.18 -3.45
CA VAL A 75 -5.09 6.30 -4.49
C VAL A 75 -4.56 6.67 -5.87
N ASP A 76 -4.33 7.96 -6.10
CA ASP A 76 -3.81 8.46 -7.37
C ASP A 76 -2.35 8.08 -7.63
N GLN A 77 -1.66 7.54 -6.63
CA GLN A 77 -0.26 7.14 -6.79
C GLN A 77 -0.08 5.63 -6.76
N VAL A 78 -1.10 4.92 -7.16
CA VAL A 78 -1.05 3.46 -7.25
C VAL A 78 0.11 3.01 -8.11
N LYS A 79 0.81 1.95 -7.66
CA LYS A 79 1.95 1.42 -8.40
C LYS A 79 2.14 -0.06 -8.10
N SER A 80 2.82 -0.75 -9.00
CA SER A 80 3.30 -2.11 -8.79
C SER A 80 4.69 -2.08 -8.20
N ILE A 81 4.93 -2.93 -7.22
CA ILE A 81 6.27 -3.06 -6.64
C ILE A 81 6.65 -4.52 -6.54
N ASP A 82 7.95 -4.78 -6.65
CA ASP A 82 8.51 -6.11 -6.40
C ASP A 82 8.63 -6.27 -4.89
N PHE A 83 7.75 -7.06 -4.29
CA PHE A 83 7.65 -7.08 -2.84
C PHE A 83 8.85 -7.75 -2.15
N GLN A 84 9.57 -8.62 -2.84
CA GLN A 84 10.79 -9.20 -2.27
C GLN A 84 11.94 -8.19 -2.32
N ALA A 85 12.14 -7.55 -3.47
CA ALA A 85 13.20 -6.57 -3.64
C ALA A 85 13.00 -5.37 -2.72
N ARG A 86 11.75 -4.97 -2.50
CA ARG A 86 11.42 -3.84 -1.63
C ARG A 86 11.29 -4.23 -0.18
N LYS A 87 11.53 -5.48 0.16
CA LYS A 87 11.52 -5.99 1.53
C LYS A 87 10.21 -5.67 2.23
N VAL A 88 9.12 -5.95 1.57
CA VAL A 88 7.77 -5.65 2.08
C VAL A 88 7.49 -6.48 3.32
N LYS A 89 6.93 -5.82 4.34
CA LYS A 89 6.61 -6.46 5.60
C LYS A 89 5.21 -6.01 6.03
N LYS A 90 4.40 -6.97 6.46
CA LYS A 90 3.05 -6.66 6.93
C LYS A 90 3.10 -5.91 8.25
N ILE A 91 2.34 -4.82 8.35
CA ILE A 91 2.26 -4.02 9.57
C ILE A 91 0.83 -3.85 10.08
N GLY A 92 -0.16 -4.36 9.36
CA GLY A 92 -1.54 -4.28 9.78
C GLY A 92 -2.46 -4.76 8.68
N ARG A 93 -3.75 -4.51 8.87
CA ARG A 93 -4.75 -4.90 7.88
C ARG A 93 -5.87 -3.87 7.86
N ALA A 94 -6.26 -3.45 6.68
CA ALA A 94 -7.34 -2.49 6.50
C ALA A 94 -8.68 -3.16 6.74
N SER A 95 -9.63 -2.39 7.25
CA SER A 95 -11.01 -2.85 7.36
C SER A 95 -11.64 -2.97 5.97
N PRO A 96 -12.63 -3.87 5.81
CA PRO A 96 -13.33 -3.95 4.52
C PRO A 96 -13.92 -2.63 4.04
N PRO A 97 -14.54 -1.80 4.88
CA PRO A 97 -15.06 -0.52 4.40
C PRO A 97 -13.98 0.41 3.84
N LEU A 98 -12.82 0.47 4.48
CA LEU A 98 -11.74 1.31 3.98
C LEU A 98 -11.22 0.78 2.65
N LEU A 99 -11.01 -0.52 2.56
CA LEU A 99 -10.54 -1.14 1.33
C LEU A 99 -11.53 -0.89 0.19
N ASP A 100 -12.83 -1.04 0.46
CA ASP A 100 -13.87 -0.81 -0.55
C ASP A 100 -13.85 0.64 -1.04
N GLU A 101 -13.64 1.57 -0.13
CA GLU A 101 -13.56 2.99 -0.51
C GLU A 101 -12.37 3.26 -1.42
N VAL A 102 -11.21 2.69 -1.09
CA VAL A 102 -10.01 2.84 -1.90
C VAL A 102 -10.23 2.25 -3.29
N LEU A 103 -10.80 1.04 -3.36
CA LEU A 103 -11.02 0.39 -4.65
C LEU A 103 -12.05 1.15 -5.49
N SER A 104 -13.06 1.72 -4.87
CA SER A 104 -14.05 2.54 -5.57
C SER A 104 -13.42 3.79 -6.17
N LEU A 105 -12.55 4.45 -5.41
CA LEU A 105 -11.85 5.63 -5.91
C LEU A 105 -10.89 5.27 -7.02
N LEU A 106 -10.20 4.14 -6.91
CA LEU A 106 -9.30 3.68 -7.97
C LEU A 106 -10.08 3.43 -9.25
N ASP A 107 -11.23 2.78 -9.13
CA ASP A 107 -12.11 2.54 -10.26
C ASP A 107 -12.50 3.87 -10.94
N ALA A 108 -12.82 4.87 -10.15
CA ALA A 108 -13.18 6.19 -10.65
C ALA A 108 -12.01 6.90 -11.34
N CYS A 109 -10.76 6.59 -10.94
CA CYS A 109 -9.59 7.15 -11.60
C CYS A 109 -9.36 6.55 -12.99
N ILE A 110 -9.81 5.33 -13.19
CA ILE A 110 -9.50 4.58 -14.41
C ILE A 110 -10.63 4.68 -15.42
N TYR A 111 -11.86 4.64 -14.97
CA TYR A 111 -13.05 4.66 -15.79
C TYR A 111 -13.85 5.94 -15.59
#